data_47e8811f46753bb700af2d78774a7113
#
_entry.id   47e8811f46753bb700af2d78774a7113
#
_cell.length_a   1.000
_cell.length_b   1.000
_cell.length_c   1.000
_cell.angle_alpha   90.00
_cell.angle_beta   90.00
_cell.angle_gamma   90.00
#
_symmetry.space_group_name_H-M   'P 1'
#
loop_
_entity.id
_entity.type
_entity.pdbx_description
1 polymer ?
#
loop_
_entity_poly.entity_id
_entity_poly.type
_entity_poly.pdbx_seq_one_letter_code
_entity_poly.pdbx_strand_id
1 'polypeptide(L)'
;MGRMTAPGGALLPGQSSEEALRRLSQYEDLRASLEGQLASTLEKLESLRAQGRTRSATYQQLLAQKLTLKDFLSRIDLFVR
;
A
#
# COMPACT_ATOMS: atom_id res chain seq x y z
N MET A 1 -19.48 -15.41 -4.64
CA MET A 1 -19.16 -15.61 -4.05
C MET A 1 -18.81 -15.37 -3.72
N GLY A 2 -18.58 -15.09 -3.61
CA GLY A 2 -17.99 -14.83 -3.00
C GLY A 2 -17.72 -15.28 -2.66
N ARG A 3 -17.49 -15.50 -2.57
CA ARG A 3 -17.13 -16.00 -1.99
C ARG A 3 -16.34 -16.29 -1.82
N MET A 4 -15.88 -16.06 -1.47
CA MET A 4 -15.22 -16.72 -1.04
C MET A 4 -15.57 -17.22 0.03
N THR A 5 -16.15 -17.36 0.50
CA THR A 5 -16.44 -17.93 1.46
C THR A 5 -17.43 -18.44 1.71
N ALA A 6 -17.84 -18.83 1.44
CA ALA A 6 -18.65 -19.45 1.52
C ALA A 6 -18.97 -20.12 2.27
N PRO A 7 -19.46 -20.27 2.52
CA PRO A 7 -19.74 -20.43 3.48
C PRO A 7 -18.89 -20.60 4.11
N GLY A 8 -18.79 -20.24 4.14
CA GLY A 8 -18.05 -20.44 4.70
C GLY A 8 -17.03 -20.38 4.10
N GLY A 9 -17.07 -19.97 3.35
CA GLY A 9 -16.07 -19.87 2.87
C GLY A 9 -15.23 -20.76 2.86
N ALA A 10 -15.44 -21.32 2.89
CA ALA A 10 -14.94 -22.38 2.86
C ALA A 10 -13.60 -22.55 2.47
N LEU A 11 -12.76 -22.35 3.26
CA LEU A 11 -11.41 -22.66 3.05
C LEU A 11 -11.23 -24.13 3.28
N LEU A 12 -10.56 -24.77 2.37
CA LEU A 12 -10.27 -26.17 2.53
C LEU A 12 -9.15 -26.37 3.54
N PRO A 13 -9.29 -27.30 4.46
CA PRO A 13 -8.26 -27.55 5.43
C PRO A 13 -6.94 -27.96 4.78
N GLY A 14 -5.86 -27.53 5.29
CA GLY A 14 -4.56 -27.89 4.80
C GLY A 14 -4.12 -27.13 3.59
N GLN A 15 -5.04 -26.81 2.72
CA GLN A 15 -4.73 -26.03 1.56
C GLN A 15 -4.79 -24.57 1.88
N SER A 16 -5.75 -24.19 2.67
CA SER A 16 -6.01 -22.82 2.95
C SER A 16 -4.97 -22.17 3.83
N SER A 17 -4.30 -22.93 4.71
CA SER A 17 -3.34 -22.32 5.59
C SER A 17 -2.11 -21.85 4.84
N GLU A 18 -1.60 -22.63 3.92
CA GLU A 18 -0.46 -22.23 3.10
C GLU A 18 -0.81 -21.06 2.21
N GLU A 19 -1.98 -21.09 1.60
CA GLU A 19 -2.41 -20.01 0.74
C GLU A 19 -2.63 -18.72 1.52
N ALA A 20 -3.19 -18.82 2.70
CA ALA A 20 -3.42 -17.66 3.54
C ALA A 20 -2.10 -17.03 3.96
N LEU A 21 -1.11 -17.84 4.30
CA LEU A 21 0.20 -17.33 4.66
C LEU A 21 0.90 -16.68 3.48
N ARG A 22 0.75 -17.26 2.30
CA ARG A 22 1.34 -16.70 1.11
C ARG A 22 0.71 -15.34 0.77
N ARG A 23 -0.60 -15.24 0.89
CA ARG A 23 -1.29 -13.99 0.63
C ARG A 23 -0.90 -12.91 1.63
N LEU A 24 -0.79 -13.29 2.88
CA LEU A 24 -0.38 -12.36 3.91
C LEU A 24 1.03 -11.85 3.63
N SER A 25 1.92 -12.74 3.24
CA SER A 25 3.28 -12.35 2.89
C SER A 25 3.30 -11.39 1.71
N GLN A 26 2.46 -11.63 0.69
CA GLN A 26 2.37 -10.75 -0.46
C GLN A 26 1.84 -9.36 -0.07
N TYR A 27 0.87 -9.32 0.81
CA TYR A 27 0.34 -8.04 1.30
C TYR A 27 1.40 -7.29 2.10
N GLU A 28 2.15 -8.01 2.91
CA GLU A 28 3.21 -7.39 3.70
C GLU A 28 4.31 -6.84 2.81
N ASP A 29 4.67 -7.58 1.76
CA ASP A 29 5.67 -7.13 0.80
C ASP A 29 5.19 -5.89 0.05
N LEU A 30 3.93 -5.90 -0.37
CA LEU A 30 3.35 -4.76 -1.05
C LEU A 30 3.33 -3.53 -0.14
N ARG A 31 2.92 -3.73 1.10
CA ARG A 31 2.88 -2.64 2.06
C ARG A 31 4.26 -2.05 2.29
N ALA A 32 5.27 -2.90 2.46
CA ALA A 32 6.63 -2.43 2.65
C ALA A 32 7.13 -1.65 1.45
N SER A 33 6.80 -2.12 0.25
CA SER A 33 7.18 -1.43 -0.98
C SER A 33 6.53 -0.06 -1.05
N LEU A 34 5.25 0.03 -0.74
CA LEU A 34 4.53 1.30 -0.77
C LEU A 34 5.04 2.26 0.31
N GLU A 35 5.38 1.73 1.47
CA GLU A 35 5.96 2.56 2.52
C GLU A 35 7.31 3.11 2.11
N GLY A 36 8.11 2.30 1.42
CA GLY A 36 9.39 2.76 0.90
C GLY A 36 9.22 3.85 -0.15
N GLN A 37 8.24 3.68 -1.03
CA GLN A 37 7.94 4.70 -2.03
C GLN A 37 7.44 5.99 -1.37
N LEU A 38 6.64 5.87 -0.34
CA LEU A 38 6.14 7.03 0.38
C LEU A 38 7.28 7.77 1.06
N ALA A 39 8.18 7.05 1.72
CA ALA A 39 9.33 7.67 2.37
C ALA A 39 10.19 8.42 1.36
N SER A 40 10.46 7.80 0.21
CA SER A 40 11.23 8.43 -0.85
C SER A 40 10.52 9.69 -1.37
N THR A 41 9.21 9.62 -1.55
CA THR A 41 8.43 10.76 -2.02
C THR A 41 8.48 11.90 -1.01
N LEU A 42 8.38 11.58 0.27
CA LEU A 42 8.45 12.60 1.32
C LEU A 42 9.82 13.27 1.35
N GLU A 43 10.88 12.52 1.14
CA GLU A 43 12.22 13.08 1.06
C GLU A 43 12.35 14.06 -0.08
N LYS A 44 11.82 13.69 -1.24
CA LYS A 44 11.87 14.55 -2.42
C LYS A 44 11.04 15.82 -2.20
N LEU A 45 9.90 15.70 -1.59
CA LEU A 45 9.07 16.85 -1.27
C LEU A 45 9.80 17.80 -0.34
N GLU A 46 10.45 17.26 0.68
CA GLU A 46 11.18 18.05 1.64
C GLU A 46 12.35 18.77 0.97
N SER A 47 13.05 18.08 0.10
CA SER A 47 14.15 18.66 -0.65
C SER A 47 13.69 19.83 -1.51
N LEU A 48 12.59 19.67 -2.22
CA LEU A 48 12.05 20.74 -3.06
C LEU A 48 11.55 21.91 -2.22
N ARG A 49 10.97 21.62 -1.09
CA ARG A 49 10.51 22.67 -0.18
C ARG A 49 11.71 23.47 0.33
N ALA A 50 12.78 22.80 0.70
CA ALA A 50 13.99 23.46 1.17
C ALA A 50 14.60 24.35 0.09
N GLN A 51 14.39 24.00 -1.19
CA GLN A 51 14.87 24.81 -2.31
C GLN A 51 13.87 25.89 -2.71
N GLY A 52 12.76 26.01 -2.04
CA GLY A 52 11.74 26.98 -2.38
C GLY A 52 10.95 26.65 -3.64
N ARG A 53 10.92 25.38 -4.01
CA ARG A 53 10.28 24.95 -5.27
C ARG A 53 8.90 24.35 -5.06
N THR A 54 8.12 24.91 -4.19
CA THR A 54 6.81 24.35 -3.86
C THR A 54 5.78 24.59 -4.97
N ARG A 55 6.10 25.44 -5.95
CA ARG A 55 5.18 25.69 -7.05
C ARG A 55 5.55 24.96 -8.32
N SER A 56 6.60 24.16 -8.29
CA SER A 56 7.03 23.43 -9.47
C SER A 56 6.06 22.30 -9.80
N ALA A 57 5.99 21.94 -11.07
CA ALA A 57 5.17 20.82 -11.50
C ALA A 57 5.62 19.53 -10.83
N THR A 58 6.92 19.37 -10.64
CA THR A 58 7.47 18.21 -9.97
C THR A 58 6.97 18.10 -8.53
N TYR A 59 6.95 19.23 -7.83
CA TYR A 59 6.44 19.24 -6.46
C TYR A 59 4.98 18.84 -6.41
N GLN A 60 4.17 19.36 -7.33
CA GLN A 60 2.75 19.02 -7.39
C GLN A 60 2.53 17.55 -7.71
N GLN A 61 3.32 17.00 -8.61
CA GLN A 61 3.24 15.59 -8.94
C GLN A 61 3.60 14.71 -7.76
N LEU A 62 4.65 15.08 -7.04
CA LEU A 62 5.08 14.32 -5.86
C LEU A 62 4.04 14.40 -4.75
N LEU A 63 3.39 15.54 -4.62
CA LEU A 63 2.35 15.71 -3.63
C LEU A 63 1.16 14.80 -3.93
N ALA A 64 0.75 14.75 -5.20
CA ALA A 64 -0.31 13.85 -5.63
C ALA A 64 0.08 12.38 -5.40
N GLN A 65 1.32 12.04 -5.68
CA GLN A 65 1.82 10.69 -5.47
C GLN A 65 1.80 10.32 -3.99
N LYS A 66 2.18 11.25 -3.14
CA LYS A 66 2.12 11.05 -1.70
C LYS A 66 0.70 10.70 -1.24
N LEU A 67 -0.27 11.46 -1.72
CA LEU A 67 -1.66 11.22 -1.35
C LEU A 67 -2.16 9.88 -1.85
N THR A 68 -1.78 9.51 -3.05
CA THR A 68 -2.15 8.21 -3.63
C THR A 68 -1.55 7.07 -2.81
N LEU A 69 -0.28 7.19 -2.43
CA LEU A 69 0.38 6.15 -1.66
C LEU A 69 -0.24 6.01 -0.27
N LYS A 70 -0.59 7.12 0.35
CA LYS A 70 -1.26 7.07 1.65
C LYS A 70 -2.62 6.40 1.54
N ASP A 71 -3.34 6.67 0.47
CA ASP A 71 -4.64 6.06 0.25
C ASP A 71 -4.50 4.55 0.06
N PHE A 72 -3.53 4.11 -0.72
CA PHE A 72 -3.28 2.69 -0.90
C PHE A 72 -2.93 2.00 0.41
N LEU A 73 -2.07 2.60 1.20
CA LEU A 73 -1.69 2.01 2.49
C LEU A 73 -2.88 1.90 3.41
N SER A 74 -3.73 2.91 3.42
CA SER A 74 -4.93 2.89 4.23
C SER A 74 -5.86 1.76 3.80
N ARG A 75 -6.01 1.55 2.52
CA ARG A 75 -6.86 0.50 1.98
C ARG A 75 -6.32 -0.88 2.30
N ILE A 76 -5.01 -1.05 2.22
CA ILE A 76 -4.38 -2.32 2.55
C ILE A 76 -4.59 -2.63 4.02
N ASP A 77 -4.46 -1.65 4.88
CA ASP A 77 -4.68 -1.84 6.31
C ASP A 77 -6.10 -2.29 6.61
N LEU A 78 -7.07 -1.71 5.92
CA LEU A 78 -8.45 -2.14 6.09
C LEU A 78 -8.68 -3.55 5.59
N PHE A 79 -7.97 -3.92 4.54
CA PHE A 79 -8.16 -5.19 3.90
C PHE A 79 -7.60 -6.36 4.69
N VAL A 80 -6.50 -6.15 5.39
CA VAL A 80 -5.82 -7.22 6.10
C VAL A 80 -6.13 -7.27 7.58
N ARG A 81 -6.97 -6.39 8.05
CA ARG A 81 -7.41 -6.44 9.42
C ARG A 81 -8.39 -7.60 9.65
#